data_69df7e5a7902ea80455211a7bad819d9
#
_entry.id   69df7e5a7902ea80455211a7bad819d9
#
_cell.length_a   1.000
_cell.length_b   1.000
_cell.length_c   1.000
_cell.angle_alpha   90.00
_cell.angle_beta   90.00
_cell.angle_gamma   90.00
#
_symmetry.space_group_name_H-M   'P 1'
#
loop_
_entity.id
_entity.type
_entity.pdbx_description
1 polymer ?
#
loop_
_entity_poly.entity_id
_entity_poly.type
_entity_poly.pdbx_seq_one_letter_code
_entity_poly.pdbx_strand_id
1 'polypeptide(L)'
;MTLKKSNKYTYIRGKQITNAGTGIRHYDFQGMRLPSVTTILAKTKNQSYLTAWKNRVGHEKAERIKNHSSNRGTSMHKFLEHHISGTGYDDLTELGREAKPMAEKIIEVGLTPVEEVYGSE
;
A
#
# COMPACT_ATOMS: atom_id res chain seq x y z
N MET A 1 -12.92 -0.86 19.25
CA MET A 1 -13.62 0.39 18.87
C MET A 1 -13.98 0.32 17.39
N THR A 2 -15.24 0.57 17.05
CA THR A 2 -15.68 0.55 15.66
C THR A 2 -15.45 1.92 15.03
N LEU A 3 -14.75 1.95 13.90
CA LEU A 3 -14.54 3.19 13.17
C LEU A 3 -15.84 3.64 12.50
N LYS A 4 -16.15 4.91 12.64
CA LYS A 4 -17.32 5.53 12.01
C LYS A 4 -16.99 5.86 10.56
N LYS A 5 -17.79 5.35 9.62
CA LYS A 5 -17.68 5.70 8.20
C LYS A 5 -18.56 6.91 7.91
N SER A 6 -18.04 7.81 7.09
CA SER A 6 -18.74 9.00 6.66
C SER A 6 -18.99 8.99 5.16
N ASN A 7 -20.19 9.37 4.75
CA ASN A 7 -20.56 9.60 3.35
C ASN A 7 -20.49 11.10 2.98
N LYS A 8 -19.81 11.91 3.80
CA LYS A 8 -19.71 13.35 3.60
C LYS A 8 -19.09 13.72 2.24
N TYR A 9 -18.12 12.90 1.79
CA TYR A 9 -17.48 13.12 0.51
C TYR A 9 -17.73 11.93 -0.41
N THR A 10 -17.98 12.22 -1.69
CA THR A 10 -18.07 11.19 -2.72
C THR A 10 -16.66 10.71 -3.07
N TYR A 11 -16.41 9.43 -2.90
CA TYR A 11 -15.14 8.82 -3.25
C TYR A 11 -15.29 8.09 -4.59
N ILE A 12 -14.61 8.61 -5.60
CA ILE A 12 -14.56 7.99 -6.93
C ILE A 12 -13.16 7.41 -7.12
N ARG A 13 -13.09 6.09 -7.28
CA ARG A 13 -11.83 5.40 -7.48
C ARG A 13 -11.40 5.51 -8.95
N GLY A 14 -10.19 6.03 -9.20
CA GLY A 14 -9.58 6.03 -10.52
C GLY A 14 -9.14 4.62 -10.93
N LYS A 15 -9.13 4.34 -12.25
CA LYS A 15 -8.66 3.06 -12.77
C LYS A 15 -7.13 3.02 -12.77
N GLN A 16 -6.56 2.06 -12.02
CA GLN A 16 -5.12 1.84 -12.00
C GLN A 16 -4.68 1.07 -13.24
N ILE A 17 -3.68 1.60 -13.94
CA ILE A 17 -3.06 0.97 -15.11
C ILE A 17 -1.56 0.91 -14.89
N THR A 18 -0.98 -0.27 -15.09
CA THR A 18 0.47 -0.49 -15.02
C THR A 18 1.03 -0.69 -16.42
N ASN A 19 2.03 0.10 -16.80
CA ASN A 19 2.73 -0.08 -18.05
C ASN A 19 3.55 -1.37 -17.99
N ALA A 20 3.29 -2.32 -18.89
CA ALA A 20 3.95 -3.62 -18.90
C ALA A 20 5.46 -3.54 -19.17
N GLY A 21 5.91 -2.54 -19.93
CA GLY A 21 7.34 -2.37 -20.28
C GLY A 21 8.16 -1.68 -19.19
N THR A 22 7.58 -0.72 -18.48
CA THR A 22 8.28 0.12 -17.49
C THR A 22 7.92 -0.18 -16.04
N GLY A 23 6.81 -0.87 -15.79
CA GLY A 23 6.26 -1.08 -14.45
C GLY A 23 5.67 0.19 -13.83
N ILE A 24 5.63 1.29 -14.54
CA ILE A 24 5.12 2.58 -14.05
C ILE A 24 3.60 2.52 -14.00
N ARG A 25 3.04 2.95 -12.86
CA ARG A 25 1.59 3.02 -12.65
C ARG A 25 1.08 4.44 -12.86
N HIS A 26 -0.09 4.53 -13.47
CA HIS A 26 -0.86 5.76 -13.53
C HIS A 26 -2.34 5.45 -13.25
N TYR A 27 -3.12 6.48 -13.04
CA TYR A 27 -4.54 6.37 -12.81
C TYR A 27 -5.29 7.14 -13.88
N ASP A 28 -6.27 6.49 -14.52
CA ASP A 28 -7.23 7.17 -15.37
C ASP A 28 -8.39 7.63 -14.50
N PHE A 29 -8.58 8.94 -14.43
CA PHE A 29 -9.62 9.56 -13.62
C PHE A 29 -10.29 10.68 -14.44
N GLN A 30 -11.57 10.52 -14.70
CA GLN A 30 -12.38 11.50 -15.45
C GLN A 30 -11.71 11.95 -16.76
N GLY A 31 -11.17 11.00 -17.53
CA GLY A 31 -10.49 11.26 -18.78
C GLY A 31 -9.06 11.79 -18.67
N MET A 32 -8.56 11.96 -17.45
CA MET A 32 -7.19 12.41 -17.22
C MET A 32 -6.28 11.23 -16.83
N ARG A 33 -5.06 11.26 -17.35
CA ARG A 33 -4.01 10.32 -16.94
C ARG A 33 -3.17 10.98 -15.86
N LEU A 34 -3.26 10.44 -14.64
CA LEU A 34 -2.58 10.98 -13.48
C LEU A 34 -1.49 10.00 -13.01
N PRO A 35 -0.26 10.46 -12.71
CA PRO A 35 0.77 9.60 -12.15
C PRO A 35 0.39 9.19 -10.72
N SER A 36 0.86 8.00 -10.30
CA SER A 36 0.71 7.59 -8.90
C SER A 36 1.61 8.44 -8.00
N VAL A 37 1.26 8.55 -6.71
CA VAL A 37 2.07 9.26 -5.72
C VAL A 37 3.49 8.67 -5.66
N THR A 38 3.61 7.35 -5.69
CA THR A 38 4.92 6.68 -5.66
C THR A 38 5.75 6.99 -6.89
N THR A 39 5.13 7.15 -8.06
CA THR A 39 5.81 7.57 -9.30
C THR A 39 6.39 8.98 -9.15
N ILE A 40 5.60 9.91 -8.60
CA ILE A 40 6.05 11.29 -8.36
C ILE A 40 7.22 11.31 -7.37
N LEU A 41 7.08 10.60 -6.26
CA LEU A 41 8.12 10.52 -5.24
C LEU A 41 9.42 9.91 -5.77
N ALA A 42 9.33 8.88 -6.61
CA ALA A 42 10.49 8.27 -7.24
C ALA A 42 11.26 9.24 -8.14
N LYS A 43 10.56 10.15 -8.82
CA LYS A 43 11.17 11.14 -9.70
C LYS A 43 11.74 12.36 -8.95
N THR A 44 11.20 12.69 -7.79
CA THR A 44 11.56 13.91 -7.06
C THR A 44 12.52 13.65 -5.91
N LYS A 45 12.65 12.41 -5.46
CA LYS A 45 13.49 12.02 -4.33
C LYS A 45 14.85 11.49 -4.80
N ASN A 46 15.91 11.88 -4.11
CA ASN A 46 17.23 11.27 -4.33
C ASN A 46 17.21 9.82 -3.83
N GLN A 47 17.49 8.88 -4.73
CA GLN A 47 17.50 7.45 -4.45
C GLN A 47 18.90 6.83 -4.46
N SER A 48 19.94 7.64 -4.35
CA SER A 48 21.34 7.13 -4.36
C SER A 48 21.60 6.11 -3.24
N TYR A 49 20.93 6.25 -2.09
CA TYR A 49 21.02 5.29 -0.98
C TYR A 49 20.49 3.90 -1.36
N LEU A 50 19.47 3.82 -2.20
CA LEU A 50 18.94 2.54 -2.71
C LEU A 50 19.93 1.85 -3.63
N THR A 51 20.57 2.61 -4.51
CA THR A 51 21.62 2.10 -5.39
C THR A 51 22.79 1.57 -4.58
N ALA A 52 23.25 2.32 -3.59
CA ALA A 52 24.32 1.91 -2.68
C ALA A 52 23.96 0.63 -1.90
N TRP A 53 22.73 0.53 -1.42
CA TRP A 53 22.24 -0.65 -0.73
C TRP A 53 22.20 -1.88 -1.64
N LYS A 54 21.67 -1.74 -2.87
CA LYS A 54 21.63 -2.82 -3.87
C LYS A 54 23.02 -3.33 -4.21
N ASN A 55 23.99 -2.43 -4.37
CA ASN A 55 25.36 -2.78 -4.65
C ASN A 55 26.01 -3.53 -3.47
N ARG A 56 25.68 -3.14 -2.23
CA ARG A 56 26.21 -3.77 -1.03
C ARG A 56 25.68 -5.19 -0.80
N VAL A 57 24.37 -5.41 -0.98
CA VAL A 57 23.74 -6.72 -0.72
C VAL A 57 23.71 -7.64 -1.95
N GLY A 58 23.93 -7.10 -3.15
CA GLY A 58 23.79 -7.81 -4.41
C GLY A 58 22.40 -7.66 -5.01
N HIS A 59 22.33 -7.55 -6.33
CA HIS A 59 21.08 -7.27 -7.05
C HIS A 59 20.02 -8.37 -6.87
N GLU A 60 20.42 -9.62 -6.92
CA GLU A 60 19.49 -10.75 -6.77
C GLU A 60 18.86 -10.79 -5.38
N LYS A 61 19.70 -10.65 -4.34
CA LYS A 61 19.21 -10.61 -2.95
C LYS A 61 18.32 -9.38 -2.70
N ALA A 62 18.73 -8.22 -3.23
CA ALA A 62 17.95 -6.99 -3.12
C ALA A 62 16.56 -7.15 -3.76
N GLU A 63 16.47 -7.79 -4.91
CA GLU A 63 15.20 -8.04 -5.60
C GLU A 63 14.30 -8.99 -4.80
N ARG A 64 14.85 -10.04 -4.22
CA ARG A 64 14.09 -10.94 -3.34
C ARG A 64 13.53 -10.23 -2.12
N ILE A 65 14.34 -9.40 -1.46
CA ILE A 65 13.90 -8.61 -0.30
C ILE A 65 12.80 -7.63 -0.71
N LYS A 66 12.97 -6.94 -1.82
CA LYS A 66 11.98 -6.00 -2.36
C LYS A 66 10.65 -6.70 -2.61
N ASN A 67 10.66 -7.84 -3.31
CA ASN A 67 9.46 -8.59 -3.64
C ASN A 67 8.76 -9.13 -2.40
N HIS A 68 9.51 -9.68 -1.46
CA HIS A 68 8.97 -10.17 -0.19
C HIS A 68 8.30 -9.03 0.59
N SER A 69 8.98 -7.90 0.74
CA SER A 69 8.46 -6.73 1.46
C SER A 69 7.23 -6.14 0.78
N SER A 70 7.23 -6.08 -0.55
CA SER A 70 6.08 -5.58 -1.33
C SER A 70 4.85 -6.47 -1.17
N ASN A 71 5.03 -7.78 -1.27
CA ASN A 71 3.93 -8.75 -1.14
C ASN A 71 3.39 -8.78 0.30
N ARG A 72 4.26 -8.70 1.29
CA ARG A 72 3.88 -8.60 2.70
C ARG A 72 3.08 -7.31 2.96
N GLY A 73 3.54 -6.19 2.40
CA GLY A 73 2.85 -4.91 2.49
C GLY A 73 1.46 -4.96 1.85
N THR A 74 1.32 -5.62 0.71
CA THR A 74 0.01 -5.81 0.06
C THR A 74 -0.96 -6.57 0.96
N SER A 75 -0.52 -7.65 1.58
CA SER A 75 -1.33 -8.40 2.55
C SER A 75 -1.71 -7.55 3.76
N MET A 76 -0.75 -6.83 4.32
CA MET A 76 -0.99 -5.93 5.46
C MET A 76 -2.06 -4.87 5.12
N HIS A 77 -1.97 -4.24 3.96
CA HIS A 77 -2.95 -3.25 3.52
C HIS A 77 -4.35 -3.84 3.37
N LYS A 78 -4.46 -5.08 2.91
CA LYS A 78 -5.75 -5.78 2.83
C LYS A 78 -6.36 -6.02 4.20
N PHE A 79 -5.57 -6.41 5.19
CA PHE A 79 -6.06 -6.53 6.56
C PHE A 79 -6.61 -5.19 7.08
N LEU A 80 -5.91 -4.08 6.82
CA LEU A 80 -6.34 -2.75 7.24
C LEU A 80 -7.60 -2.30 6.50
N GLU A 81 -7.67 -2.49 5.18
CA GLU A 81 -8.83 -2.14 4.38
C GLU A 81 -10.09 -2.86 4.85
N HIS A 82 -9.98 -4.16 5.08
CA HIS A 82 -11.11 -4.96 5.58
C HIS A 82 -11.50 -4.59 7.00
N HIS A 83 -10.54 -4.25 7.85
CA HIS A 83 -10.84 -3.76 9.20
C HIS A 83 -11.64 -2.45 9.14
N ILE A 84 -11.21 -1.49 8.32
CA ILE A 84 -11.90 -0.21 8.14
C ILE A 84 -13.29 -0.42 7.54
N SER A 85 -13.43 -1.34 6.59
CA SER A 85 -14.70 -1.66 5.94
C SER A 85 -15.65 -2.47 6.82
N GLY A 86 -15.16 -3.03 7.94
CA GLY A 86 -15.96 -3.89 8.81
C GLY A 86 -16.25 -5.25 8.20
N THR A 87 -15.46 -5.69 7.22
CA THR A 87 -15.58 -6.99 6.57
C THR A 87 -14.50 -7.95 7.08
N GLY A 88 -14.82 -9.25 7.05
CA GLY A 88 -13.85 -10.28 7.45
C GLY A 88 -12.77 -10.48 6.38
N TYR A 89 -11.55 -10.68 6.83
CA TYR A 89 -10.43 -11.04 5.96
C TYR A 89 -9.38 -11.82 6.73
N ASP A 90 -8.85 -12.85 6.10
CA ASP A 90 -7.67 -13.54 6.60
C ASP A 90 -6.78 -13.97 5.44
N ASP A 91 -5.49 -14.11 5.72
CA ASP A 91 -4.49 -14.59 4.77
C ASP A 91 -3.67 -15.66 5.49
N LEU A 92 -3.95 -16.91 5.13
CA LEU A 92 -3.33 -18.08 5.77
C LEU A 92 -1.97 -18.43 5.15
N THR A 93 -1.49 -17.64 4.19
CA THR A 93 -0.16 -17.80 3.63
C THR A 93 0.91 -17.41 4.66
N GLU A 94 2.16 -17.80 4.39
CA GLU A 94 3.28 -17.40 5.22
C GLU A 94 3.44 -15.87 5.28
N LEU A 95 3.26 -15.20 4.15
CA LEU A 95 3.26 -13.73 4.07
C LEU A 95 2.14 -13.12 4.89
N GLY A 96 0.95 -13.70 4.86
CA GLY A 96 -0.18 -13.27 5.66
C GLY A 96 0.07 -13.40 7.16
N ARG A 97 0.75 -14.46 7.58
CA ARG A 97 1.13 -14.65 8.99
C ARG A 97 2.13 -13.60 9.46
N GLU A 98 3.02 -13.13 8.59
CA GLU A 98 3.90 -12.01 8.89
C GLU A 98 3.18 -10.67 8.89
N ALA A 99 2.27 -10.46 7.94
CA ALA A 99 1.55 -9.20 7.75
C ALA A 99 0.51 -8.93 8.83
N LYS A 100 -0.16 -9.97 9.33
CA LYS A 100 -1.25 -9.82 10.29
C LYS A 100 -0.85 -9.08 11.58
N PRO A 101 0.23 -9.46 12.29
CA PRO A 101 0.63 -8.71 13.48
C PRO A 101 1.05 -7.27 13.19
N MET A 102 1.57 -6.99 11.99
CA MET A 102 1.87 -5.62 11.56
C MET A 102 0.59 -4.79 11.44
N ALA A 103 -0.43 -5.35 10.78
CA ALA A 103 -1.74 -4.70 10.65
C ALA A 103 -2.41 -4.51 12.02
N GLU A 104 -2.38 -5.53 12.86
CA GLU A 104 -2.95 -5.46 14.23
C GLU A 104 -2.29 -4.34 15.04
N LYS A 105 -0.98 -4.16 14.91
CA LYS A 105 -0.27 -3.08 15.60
C LYS A 105 -0.69 -1.71 15.10
N ILE A 106 -0.86 -1.56 13.80
CA ILE A 106 -1.36 -0.31 13.20
C ILE A 106 -2.79 -0.02 13.68
N ILE A 107 -3.65 -1.04 13.73
CA ILE A 107 -5.02 -0.90 14.23
C ILE A 107 -5.03 -0.46 15.69
N GLU A 108 -4.24 -1.15 16.52
CA GLU A 108 -4.17 -0.88 17.95
C GLU A 108 -3.67 0.53 18.28
N VAL A 109 -2.60 0.96 17.61
CA VAL A 109 -1.90 2.22 17.92
C VAL A 109 -2.26 3.33 16.96
N GLY A 110 -2.20 3.05 15.66
CA GLY A 110 -2.36 4.06 14.60
C GLY A 110 -3.79 4.51 14.38
N LEU A 111 -4.75 3.58 14.45
CA LEU A 111 -6.16 3.88 14.21
C LEU A 111 -6.94 4.28 15.47
N THR A 112 -6.34 4.11 16.66
CA THR A 112 -7.00 4.48 17.92
C THR A 112 -7.45 5.95 17.96
N PRO A 113 -6.66 6.95 17.52
CA PRO A 113 -7.08 8.35 17.52
C PRO A 113 -8.01 8.71 16.34
N VAL A 114 -8.26 7.79 15.42
CA VAL A 114 -9.13 8.05 14.26
C VAL A 114 -10.59 7.89 14.69
N GLU A 115 -11.36 8.98 14.56
CA GLU A 115 -12.78 9.00 14.91
C GLU A 115 -13.67 8.66 13.73
N GLU A 116 -13.34 9.17 12.55
CA GLU A 116 -14.18 9.05 11.36
C GLU A 116 -13.34 8.81 10.11
N VAL A 117 -13.81 7.91 9.24
CA VAL A 117 -13.16 7.58 7.97
C VAL A 117 -14.01 8.08 6.82
N TYR A 118 -13.43 8.90 5.96
CA TYR A 118 -14.10 9.45 4.77
C TYR A 118 -13.87 8.61 3.52
N GLY A 119 -12.82 7.82 3.49
CA GLY A 119 -12.50 6.93 2.37
C GLY A 119 -11.33 6.04 2.72
N SER A 120 -11.22 4.94 2.00
CA SER A 120 -10.07 4.02 2.09
C SER A 120 -9.78 3.43 0.73
N GLU A 121 -8.52 3.04 0.52
CA GLU A 121 -8.06 2.45 -0.72
C GLU A 121 -7.26 1.17 -0.46
#